data_bd55e4d6f683a5d9d13f90f62910a591
#
_entry.id   bd55e4d6f683a5d9d13f90f62910a591
#
_cell.length_a   1.000
_cell.length_b   1.000
_cell.length_c   1.000
_cell.angle_alpha   90.00
_cell.angle_beta   90.00
_cell.angle_gamma   90.00
#
_symmetry.space_group_name_H-M   'P 1'
#
loop_
_entity.id
_entity.type
_entity.pdbx_description
1 polymer ?
#
loop_
_entity_poly.entity_id
_entity_poly.type
_entity_poly.pdbx_seq_one_letter_code
_entity_poly.pdbx_strand_id
1 'polypeptide(L)'
;MIPIAQQTGTGSSAACADSTSFVCDTVYQWTGNEAVAGIAAWLLGRGLVLALILVGGWLVSRAVKRAIEHFTERIGSPDLRDVGRDPAANEEAETVRAKARAETLAVVLRSVAQTTIWALTLLLALGQLNINLGPLLAGAGVVGIAIGFGAQSVVRDFLAGISMMIEDIYSVGDDIDFGRGRGTVEKISLRSTSIRTRQGVVWNVPNGKLDFVANYSQLWARAQIDVEVPYDCDLREAMEVIRRAGQDMWEDPEWGEDELSEPPEVKGVQNLAESGVFIRVRAKTRPSVQWRTERELRLRIKEALDAAGIEMPFPHRTVIIRRDDHQGGS
;
A
#
# COMPACT_ATOMS: atom_id res chain seq x y z
N MET A 1 56.26 -42.63 -58.96
CA MET A 1 56.43 -41.18 -58.84
C MET A 1 55.23 -40.49 -59.48
N ILE A 2 54.25 -40.04 -58.64
CA ILE A 2 53.10 -39.31 -59.09
C ILE A 2 53.27 -37.90 -58.53
N PRO A 3 53.27 -36.84 -59.31
CA PRO A 3 53.41 -35.49 -58.81
C PRO A 3 52.08 -35.04 -58.13
N ILE A 4 52.21 -34.62 -56.88
CA ILE A 4 51.14 -33.98 -56.10
C ILE A 4 50.88 -32.61 -56.73
N ALA A 5 49.68 -32.41 -57.30
CA ALA A 5 49.20 -31.12 -57.81
C ALA A 5 49.06 -30.18 -56.58
N GLN A 6 49.83 -29.09 -56.57
CA GLN A 6 49.62 -27.95 -55.71
C GLN A 6 48.27 -27.30 -56.02
N GLN A 7 47.35 -27.41 -55.08
CA GLN A 7 46.16 -26.57 -55.08
C GLN A 7 46.58 -25.10 -54.84
N THR A 8 46.51 -24.32 -55.87
CA THR A 8 46.64 -22.88 -55.82
C THR A 8 45.45 -22.36 -55.00
N GLY A 9 45.70 -22.12 -53.72
CA GLY A 9 44.76 -21.39 -52.87
C GLY A 9 44.53 -20.02 -53.50
N THR A 10 43.29 -19.73 -53.83
CA THR A 10 42.79 -18.39 -54.17
C THR A 10 43.12 -17.48 -53.02
N GLY A 11 44.04 -16.53 -53.26
CA GLY A 11 44.53 -15.61 -52.25
C GLY A 11 43.39 -14.77 -51.66
N SER A 12 43.01 -15.09 -50.44
CA SER A 12 42.28 -14.16 -49.61
C SER A 12 43.18 -12.95 -49.38
N SER A 13 42.74 -11.76 -49.77
CA SER A 13 43.52 -10.53 -49.55
C SER A 13 43.72 -10.34 -48.02
N ALA A 14 44.89 -9.84 -47.61
CA ALA A 14 45.20 -9.58 -46.22
C ALA A 14 44.14 -8.68 -45.53
N ALA A 15 43.45 -7.88 -46.30
CA ALA A 15 42.32 -7.03 -45.81
C ALA A 15 41.04 -7.79 -45.45
N CYS A 16 40.84 -9.03 -45.96
CA CYS A 16 39.68 -9.86 -45.67
C CYS A 16 39.97 -10.96 -44.63
N ALA A 17 41.20 -11.09 -44.15
CA ALA A 17 41.60 -12.16 -43.22
C ALA A 17 40.86 -12.14 -41.88
N ASP A 18 40.41 -10.98 -41.43
CA ASP A 18 39.68 -10.77 -40.16
C ASP A 18 38.12 -10.77 -40.33
N SER A 19 37.64 -10.76 -41.56
CA SER A 19 36.22 -10.72 -41.86
C SER A 19 35.79 -12.03 -42.49
N THR A 20 34.99 -12.83 -41.79
CA THR A 20 34.30 -14.01 -42.29
C THR A 20 33.22 -13.66 -43.33
N SER A 21 33.34 -12.55 -44.04
CA SER A 21 32.27 -12.08 -44.90
C SER A 21 32.55 -12.47 -46.33
N PHE A 22 31.71 -13.39 -46.84
CA PHE A 22 31.50 -13.67 -48.26
C PHE A 22 31.40 -12.36 -49.11
N VAL A 23 30.97 -11.26 -48.46
CA VAL A 23 30.85 -9.92 -49.05
C VAL A 23 32.21 -9.31 -49.36
N CYS A 24 33.22 -9.44 -48.48
CA CYS A 24 34.56 -8.88 -48.71
C CYS A 24 35.21 -9.50 -49.93
N ASP A 25 35.14 -10.83 -50.04
CA ASP A 25 35.71 -11.55 -51.14
C ASP A 25 34.99 -11.25 -52.46
N THR A 26 33.66 -11.15 -52.44
CA THR A 26 32.85 -10.83 -53.63
C THR A 26 33.12 -9.42 -54.15
N VAL A 27 33.21 -8.43 -53.24
CA VAL A 27 33.48 -7.02 -53.62
C VAL A 27 34.93 -6.86 -54.11
N TYR A 28 35.89 -7.59 -53.51
CA TYR A 28 37.28 -7.57 -53.95
C TYR A 28 37.43 -8.15 -55.37
N GLN A 29 36.74 -9.24 -55.66
CA GLN A 29 36.73 -9.83 -57.02
C GLN A 29 36.15 -8.90 -58.09
N TRP A 30 35.22 -8.01 -57.72
CA TRP A 30 34.57 -7.05 -58.62
C TRP A 30 35.34 -5.75 -58.80
N THR A 31 35.98 -5.24 -57.75
CA THR A 31 36.58 -3.88 -57.74
C THR A 31 38.10 -3.90 -57.82
N GLY A 32 38.73 -5.01 -57.45
CA GLY A 32 40.20 -5.14 -57.40
C GLY A 32 40.88 -4.21 -56.38
N ASN A 33 40.11 -3.52 -55.53
CA ASN A 33 40.60 -2.52 -54.59
C ASN A 33 40.33 -2.98 -53.14
N GLU A 34 41.40 -3.22 -52.38
CA GLU A 34 41.32 -3.70 -50.98
C GLU A 34 40.61 -2.74 -50.06
N ALA A 35 40.78 -1.42 -50.26
CA ALA A 35 40.13 -0.39 -49.42
C ALA A 35 38.61 -0.38 -49.64
N VAL A 36 38.15 -0.55 -50.89
CA VAL A 36 36.71 -0.58 -51.21
C VAL A 36 36.08 -1.88 -50.69
N ALA A 37 36.74 -3.00 -50.79
CA ALA A 37 36.26 -4.27 -50.23
C ALA A 37 36.17 -4.24 -48.70
N GLY A 38 37.16 -3.67 -48.02
CA GLY A 38 37.17 -3.50 -46.56
C GLY A 38 36.05 -2.57 -46.07
N ILE A 39 35.83 -1.44 -46.74
CA ILE A 39 34.75 -0.49 -46.41
C ILE A 39 33.38 -1.15 -46.67
N ALA A 40 33.19 -1.87 -47.77
CA ALA A 40 31.93 -2.54 -48.06
C ALA A 40 31.62 -3.66 -47.08
N ALA A 41 32.61 -4.45 -46.68
CA ALA A 41 32.47 -5.49 -45.66
C ALA A 41 32.12 -4.89 -44.26
N TRP A 42 32.76 -3.79 -43.91
CA TRP A 42 32.45 -3.07 -42.66
C TRP A 42 31.03 -2.49 -42.71
N LEU A 43 30.62 -1.83 -43.78
CA LEU A 43 29.29 -1.24 -43.96
C LEU A 43 28.18 -2.30 -43.94
N LEU A 44 28.36 -3.40 -44.69
CA LEU A 44 27.36 -4.47 -44.80
C LEU A 44 27.34 -5.39 -43.55
N GLY A 45 28.46 -5.54 -42.85
CA GLY A 45 28.53 -6.28 -41.58
C GLY A 45 28.11 -5.42 -40.37
N ARG A 46 29.07 -4.69 -39.83
CA ARG A 46 28.88 -3.89 -38.61
C ARG A 46 27.96 -2.69 -38.81
N GLY A 47 28.02 -2.01 -39.99
CA GLY A 47 27.17 -0.86 -40.28
C GLY A 47 25.69 -1.23 -40.37
N LEU A 48 25.36 -2.40 -40.97
CA LEU A 48 24.00 -2.90 -41.01
C LEU A 48 23.46 -3.19 -39.59
N VAL A 49 24.27 -3.85 -38.75
CA VAL A 49 23.89 -4.14 -37.37
C VAL A 49 23.67 -2.85 -36.57
N LEU A 50 24.56 -1.87 -36.74
CA LEU A 50 24.38 -0.54 -36.11
C LEU A 50 23.09 0.14 -36.57
N ALA A 51 22.81 0.12 -37.87
CA ALA A 51 21.57 0.67 -38.42
C ALA A 51 20.34 -0.05 -37.85
N LEU A 52 20.38 -1.39 -37.74
CA LEU A 52 19.30 -2.17 -37.12
C LEU A 52 19.11 -1.83 -35.64
N ILE A 53 20.17 -1.63 -34.85
CA ILE A 53 20.11 -1.21 -33.45
C ILE A 53 19.45 0.18 -33.35
N LEU A 54 19.87 1.14 -34.17
CA LEU A 54 19.31 2.51 -34.14
C LEU A 54 17.85 2.55 -34.58
N VAL A 55 17.50 1.81 -35.67
CA VAL A 55 16.13 1.69 -36.15
C VAL A 55 15.28 0.94 -35.14
N GLY A 56 15.79 -0.13 -34.54
CA GLY A 56 15.13 -0.85 -33.45
C GLY A 56 14.85 0.04 -32.22
N GLY A 57 15.86 0.80 -31.75
CA GLY A 57 15.71 1.77 -30.68
C GLY A 57 14.68 2.84 -31.01
N TRP A 58 14.67 3.35 -32.23
CA TRP A 58 13.69 4.34 -32.68
C TRP A 58 12.27 3.74 -32.74
N LEU A 59 12.10 2.52 -33.25
CA LEU A 59 10.81 1.83 -33.30
C LEU A 59 10.26 1.57 -31.88
N VAL A 60 11.12 1.08 -30.97
CA VAL A 60 10.75 0.85 -29.58
C VAL A 60 10.36 2.17 -28.90
N SER A 61 11.17 3.23 -29.09
CA SER A 61 10.86 4.55 -28.55
C SER A 61 9.52 5.08 -29.05
N ARG A 62 9.23 4.90 -30.36
CA ARG A 62 7.96 5.30 -30.97
C ARG A 62 6.78 4.48 -30.45
N ALA A 63 6.95 3.16 -30.26
CA ALA A 63 5.92 2.27 -29.74
C ALA A 63 5.58 2.60 -28.29
N VAL A 64 6.61 2.80 -27.43
CA VAL A 64 6.44 3.18 -26.02
C VAL A 64 5.79 4.56 -25.92
N LYS A 65 6.19 5.53 -26.75
CA LYS A 65 5.53 6.84 -26.78
C LYS A 65 4.03 6.72 -27.07
N ARG A 66 3.63 5.95 -28.08
CA ARG A 66 2.22 5.72 -28.42
C ARG A 66 1.46 5.00 -27.30
N ALA A 67 2.11 4.00 -26.68
CA ALA A 67 1.50 3.27 -25.58
C ALA A 67 1.22 4.18 -24.37
N ILE A 68 2.17 5.08 -24.03
CA ILE A 68 1.99 6.05 -22.93
C ILE A 68 0.86 7.03 -23.27
N GLU A 69 0.80 7.55 -24.49
CA GLU A 69 -0.26 8.46 -24.94
C GLU A 69 -1.64 7.80 -24.83
N HIS A 70 -1.77 6.58 -25.32
CA HIS A 70 -3.03 5.83 -25.26
C HIS A 70 -3.46 5.46 -23.83
N PHE A 71 -2.49 5.14 -22.96
CA PHE A 71 -2.74 4.85 -21.55
C PHE A 71 -3.20 6.08 -20.77
N THR A 72 -2.58 7.24 -21.02
CA THR A 72 -2.94 8.48 -20.33
C THR A 72 -4.28 9.07 -20.80
N GLU A 73 -4.67 8.86 -22.05
CA GLU A 73 -6.02 9.19 -22.53
C GLU A 73 -7.10 8.40 -21.80
N ARG A 74 -6.86 7.13 -21.49
CA ARG A 74 -7.80 6.30 -20.73
C ARG A 74 -7.91 6.69 -19.25
N ILE A 75 -6.84 7.16 -18.62
CA ILE A 75 -6.87 7.62 -17.21
C ILE A 75 -7.53 8.99 -17.10
N GLY A 76 -7.44 9.82 -18.12
CA GLY A 76 -8.05 11.15 -18.17
C GLY A 76 -9.57 11.16 -18.44
N SER A 77 -10.16 10.01 -18.81
CA SER A 77 -11.62 9.87 -18.94
C SER A 77 -12.23 9.60 -17.56
N PRO A 78 -13.19 10.39 -17.09
CA PRO A 78 -13.88 10.15 -15.84
C PRO A 78 -14.63 8.81 -15.93
N ASP A 79 -14.29 7.89 -15.02
CA ASP A 79 -15.05 6.64 -14.87
C ASP A 79 -16.43 7.00 -14.29
N LEU A 80 -17.48 6.79 -15.10
CA LEU A 80 -18.89 7.11 -14.80
C LEU A 80 -19.47 6.25 -13.64
N ARG A 81 -18.63 5.68 -12.76
CA ARG A 81 -19.04 4.77 -11.68
C ARG A 81 -19.32 5.44 -10.33
N ASP A 82 -19.07 6.73 -10.17
CA ASP A 82 -19.48 7.48 -8.97
C ASP A 82 -20.79 8.25 -9.20
N VAL A 83 -21.87 7.52 -9.56
CA VAL A 83 -23.24 8.04 -9.58
C VAL A 83 -23.73 8.10 -8.14
N GLY A 84 -23.62 9.24 -7.50
CA GLY A 84 -24.17 9.43 -6.14
C GLY A 84 -23.85 10.74 -5.43
N ARG A 85 -23.27 11.74 -6.11
CA ARG A 85 -23.03 13.07 -5.53
C ARG A 85 -23.56 14.17 -6.44
N ASP A 86 -24.12 15.22 -5.83
CA ASP A 86 -24.72 16.37 -6.53
C ASP A 86 -23.85 16.91 -7.68
N PRO A 87 -24.38 16.94 -8.94
CA PRO A 87 -23.53 16.95 -10.14
C PRO A 87 -23.03 18.31 -10.62
N ALA A 88 -23.44 19.44 -10.08
CA ALA A 88 -23.46 20.65 -10.92
C ALA A 88 -22.30 21.63 -10.81
N ALA A 89 -21.38 21.56 -9.84
CA ALA A 89 -20.33 22.59 -9.70
C ALA A 89 -18.89 22.07 -9.50
N ASN A 90 -18.70 20.79 -9.14
CA ASN A 90 -17.38 20.22 -8.85
C ASN A 90 -16.83 19.32 -9.96
N GLU A 91 -17.67 18.81 -10.87
CA GLU A 91 -17.24 17.87 -11.93
C GLU A 91 -16.27 18.50 -12.93
N GLU A 92 -16.51 19.74 -13.37
CA GLU A 92 -15.61 20.41 -14.31
C GLU A 92 -14.22 20.68 -13.68
N ALA A 93 -14.19 21.06 -12.42
CA ALA A 93 -12.92 21.30 -11.71
C ALA A 93 -12.15 20.00 -11.43
N GLU A 94 -12.82 18.89 -11.14
CA GLU A 94 -12.20 17.58 -10.93
C GLU A 94 -11.68 16.98 -12.24
N THR A 95 -12.44 17.10 -13.33
CA THR A 95 -12.02 16.61 -14.65
C THR A 95 -10.80 17.39 -15.18
N VAL A 96 -10.78 18.71 -15.01
CA VAL A 96 -9.62 19.55 -15.38
C VAL A 96 -8.39 19.17 -14.57
N ARG A 97 -8.54 18.94 -13.26
CA ARG A 97 -7.41 18.51 -12.40
C ARG A 97 -6.92 17.11 -12.74
N ALA A 98 -7.83 16.18 -13.04
CA ALA A 98 -7.49 14.82 -13.44
C ALA A 98 -6.70 14.81 -14.77
N LYS A 99 -7.15 15.60 -15.76
CA LYS A 99 -6.49 15.75 -17.04
C LYS A 99 -5.10 16.37 -16.90
N ALA A 100 -4.95 17.45 -16.12
CA ALA A 100 -3.66 18.07 -15.87
C ALA A 100 -2.66 17.13 -15.18
N ARG A 101 -3.13 16.29 -14.24
CA ARG A 101 -2.29 15.26 -13.60
C ARG A 101 -1.87 14.17 -14.60
N ALA A 102 -2.80 13.71 -15.45
CA ALA A 102 -2.52 12.70 -16.48
C ALA A 102 -1.50 13.23 -17.49
N GLU A 103 -1.62 14.49 -17.96
CA GLU A 103 -0.66 15.11 -18.87
C GLU A 103 0.73 15.23 -18.25
N THR A 104 0.82 15.70 -16.99
CA THR A 104 2.12 15.80 -16.28
C THR A 104 2.76 14.42 -16.12
N LEU A 105 1.98 13.41 -15.75
CA LEU A 105 2.46 12.04 -15.61
C LEU A 105 2.94 11.48 -16.96
N ALA A 106 2.21 11.74 -18.05
CA ALA A 106 2.59 11.34 -19.39
C ALA A 106 3.95 11.93 -19.82
N VAL A 107 4.18 13.22 -19.53
CA VAL A 107 5.45 13.90 -19.86
C VAL A 107 6.60 13.26 -19.10
N VAL A 108 6.45 13.02 -17.79
CA VAL A 108 7.49 12.39 -16.97
C VAL A 108 7.79 10.97 -17.42
N LEU A 109 6.75 10.14 -17.60
CA LEU A 109 6.91 8.73 -18.04
C LEU A 109 7.57 8.65 -19.41
N ARG A 110 7.17 9.54 -20.34
CA ARG A 110 7.78 9.62 -21.69
C ARG A 110 9.25 9.99 -21.58
N SER A 111 9.58 11.00 -20.78
CA SER A 111 10.97 11.46 -20.62
C SER A 111 11.86 10.36 -20.05
N VAL A 112 11.43 9.69 -18.99
CA VAL A 112 12.17 8.59 -18.37
C VAL A 112 12.33 7.42 -19.35
N ALA A 113 11.25 6.99 -20.00
CA ALA A 113 11.27 5.89 -20.96
C ALA A 113 12.19 6.18 -22.15
N GLN A 114 12.09 7.37 -22.74
CA GLN A 114 12.95 7.77 -23.85
C GLN A 114 14.42 7.83 -23.47
N THR A 115 14.74 8.43 -22.31
CA THR A 115 16.14 8.49 -21.82
C THR A 115 16.70 7.08 -21.63
N THR A 116 15.94 6.17 -21.05
CA THR A 116 16.35 4.78 -20.82
C THR A 116 16.57 4.04 -22.16
N ILE A 117 15.61 4.15 -23.10
CA ILE A 117 15.71 3.49 -24.40
C ILE A 117 16.93 3.97 -25.17
N TRP A 118 17.16 5.31 -25.22
CA TRP A 118 18.30 5.86 -25.92
C TRP A 118 19.63 5.54 -25.25
N ALA A 119 19.68 5.50 -23.90
CA ALA A 119 20.88 5.06 -23.18
C ALA A 119 21.23 3.60 -23.49
N LEU A 120 20.23 2.70 -23.50
CA LEU A 120 20.44 1.29 -23.90
C LEU A 120 20.84 1.14 -25.37
N THR A 121 20.19 1.89 -26.27
CA THR A 121 20.51 1.88 -27.70
C THR A 121 21.95 2.37 -27.92
N LEU A 122 22.37 3.42 -27.21
CA LEU A 122 23.74 3.91 -27.28
C LEU A 122 24.75 2.89 -26.77
N LEU A 123 24.48 2.23 -25.63
CA LEU A 123 25.36 1.18 -25.11
C LEU A 123 25.51 0.02 -26.10
N LEU A 124 24.40 -0.43 -26.72
CA LEU A 124 24.44 -1.47 -27.75
C LEU A 124 25.24 -1.04 -28.98
N ALA A 125 25.06 0.21 -29.41
CA ALA A 125 25.81 0.76 -30.57
C ALA A 125 27.30 0.86 -30.26
N LEU A 126 27.71 1.32 -29.07
CA LEU A 126 29.12 1.36 -28.66
C LEU A 126 29.75 -0.02 -28.59
N GLY A 127 28.99 -1.04 -28.17
CA GLY A 127 29.45 -2.43 -28.17
C GLY A 127 29.83 -2.94 -29.57
N GLN A 128 29.08 -2.51 -30.62
CA GLN A 128 29.39 -2.88 -32.02
C GLN A 128 30.68 -2.20 -32.52
N LEU A 129 31.08 -1.10 -31.92
CA LEU A 129 32.31 -0.39 -32.27
C LEU A 129 33.56 -0.94 -31.53
N ASN A 130 33.45 -2.10 -30.88
CA ASN A 130 34.50 -2.71 -30.05
C ASN A 130 34.99 -1.82 -28.89
N ILE A 131 34.18 -0.89 -28.44
CA ILE A 131 34.46 -0.06 -27.25
C ILE A 131 34.27 -0.92 -25.99
N ASN A 132 35.24 -0.89 -25.08
CA ASN A 132 35.11 -1.62 -23.82
C ASN A 132 33.99 -1.02 -22.96
N LEU A 133 32.88 -1.75 -22.85
CA LEU A 133 31.70 -1.33 -22.07
C LEU A 133 31.86 -1.57 -20.57
N GLY A 134 32.91 -2.23 -20.11
CA GLY A 134 33.13 -2.59 -18.70
C GLY A 134 32.98 -1.38 -17.75
N PRO A 135 33.71 -0.26 -17.94
CA PRO A 135 33.56 0.92 -17.10
C PRO A 135 32.19 1.57 -17.13
N LEU A 136 31.52 1.57 -18.33
CA LEU A 136 30.17 2.13 -18.49
C LEU A 136 29.12 1.28 -17.76
N LEU A 137 29.21 -0.03 -17.87
CA LEU A 137 28.31 -0.95 -17.17
C LEU A 137 28.52 -0.92 -15.65
N ALA A 138 29.79 -0.80 -15.19
CA ALA A 138 30.07 -0.62 -13.76
C ALA A 138 29.43 0.68 -13.22
N GLY A 139 29.60 1.81 -13.93
CA GLY A 139 28.99 3.08 -13.58
C GLY A 139 27.45 3.00 -13.60
N ALA A 140 26.87 2.42 -14.64
CA ALA A 140 25.42 2.21 -14.74
C ALA A 140 24.89 1.31 -13.60
N GLY A 141 25.66 0.31 -13.18
CA GLY A 141 25.36 -0.53 -12.01
C GLY A 141 25.24 0.25 -10.71
N VAL A 142 26.21 1.16 -10.45
CA VAL A 142 26.17 2.04 -9.25
C VAL A 142 24.93 2.94 -9.29
N VAL A 143 24.65 3.56 -10.44
CA VAL A 143 23.45 4.39 -10.63
C VAL A 143 22.16 3.55 -10.44
N GLY A 144 22.12 2.33 -10.96
CA GLY A 144 21.00 1.39 -10.78
C GLY A 144 20.73 1.06 -9.32
N ILE A 145 21.79 0.80 -8.55
CA ILE A 145 21.70 0.55 -7.10
C ILE A 145 21.15 1.80 -6.38
N ALA A 146 21.66 2.99 -6.70
CA ALA A 146 21.19 4.23 -6.09
C ALA A 146 19.70 4.48 -6.37
N ILE A 147 19.24 4.27 -7.60
CA ILE A 147 17.82 4.35 -7.99
C ILE A 147 17.00 3.29 -7.25
N GLY A 148 17.50 2.06 -7.13
CA GLY A 148 16.86 0.97 -6.41
C GLY A 148 16.61 1.31 -4.94
N PHE A 149 17.61 1.83 -4.24
CA PHE A 149 17.43 2.33 -2.86
C PHE A 149 16.46 3.49 -2.78
N GLY A 150 16.50 4.42 -3.73
CA GLY A 150 15.54 5.53 -3.80
C GLY A 150 14.08 5.08 -4.02
N ALA A 151 13.86 3.99 -4.76
CA ALA A 151 12.56 3.43 -5.06
C ALA A 151 12.06 2.38 -4.04
N GLN A 152 12.87 1.97 -3.08
CA GLN A 152 12.59 0.87 -2.14
C GLN A 152 11.26 1.03 -1.41
N SER A 153 10.91 2.25 -0.96
CA SER A 153 9.66 2.51 -0.27
C SER A 153 8.43 2.29 -1.16
N VAL A 154 8.54 2.67 -2.43
CA VAL A 154 7.46 2.49 -3.41
C VAL A 154 7.20 1.01 -3.64
N VAL A 155 8.28 0.22 -3.85
CA VAL A 155 8.17 -1.25 -4.03
C VAL A 155 7.56 -1.90 -2.79
N ARG A 156 7.99 -1.50 -1.58
CA ARG A 156 7.40 -1.97 -0.33
C ARG A 156 5.91 -1.68 -0.24
N ASP A 157 5.48 -0.46 -0.58
CA ASP A 157 4.07 -0.06 -0.54
C ASP A 157 3.22 -0.93 -1.49
N PHE A 158 3.72 -1.21 -2.69
CA PHE A 158 3.03 -2.06 -3.67
C PHE A 158 2.93 -3.52 -3.19
N LEU A 159 4.02 -4.11 -2.72
CA LEU A 159 4.03 -5.49 -2.24
C LEU A 159 3.10 -5.65 -1.02
N ALA A 160 3.16 -4.71 -0.07
CA ALA A 160 2.25 -4.70 1.06
C ALA A 160 0.78 -4.58 0.62
N GLY A 161 0.47 -3.70 -0.33
CA GLY A 161 -0.90 -3.56 -0.85
C GLY A 161 -1.42 -4.83 -1.53
N ILE A 162 -0.58 -5.53 -2.29
CA ILE A 162 -0.92 -6.81 -2.92
C ILE A 162 -1.18 -7.88 -1.84
N SER A 163 -0.26 -8.03 -0.86
CA SER A 163 -0.43 -8.98 0.25
C SER A 163 -1.72 -8.73 1.04
N MET A 164 -2.00 -7.46 1.39
CA MET A 164 -3.25 -7.09 2.10
C MET A 164 -4.51 -7.49 1.35
N MET A 165 -4.50 -7.33 0.01
CA MET A 165 -5.65 -7.72 -0.83
C MET A 165 -5.79 -9.24 -0.98
N ILE A 166 -4.69 -9.98 -1.04
CA ILE A 166 -4.71 -11.45 -1.15
C ILE A 166 -5.12 -12.09 0.18
N GLU A 167 -4.62 -11.56 1.30
CA GLU A 167 -4.86 -12.09 2.64
C GLU A 167 -6.17 -11.59 3.27
N ASP A 168 -6.88 -10.66 2.61
CA ASP A 168 -8.12 -10.04 3.09
C ASP A 168 -8.02 -9.55 4.55
N ILE A 169 -6.92 -8.83 4.84
CA ILE A 169 -6.64 -8.35 6.20
C ILE A 169 -7.72 -7.36 6.66
N TYR A 170 -8.17 -6.50 5.74
CA TYR A 170 -9.31 -5.60 5.90
C TYR A 170 -9.89 -5.20 4.55
N SER A 171 -11.16 -4.82 4.54
CA SER A 171 -11.92 -4.42 3.37
C SER A 171 -12.44 -2.98 3.49
N VAL A 172 -12.93 -2.43 2.36
CA VAL A 172 -13.59 -1.11 2.37
C VAL A 172 -14.85 -1.18 3.22
N GLY A 173 -14.98 -0.25 4.17
CA GLY A 173 -16.04 -0.22 5.17
C GLY A 173 -15.63 -0.72 6.55
N ASP A 174 -14.51 -1.43 6.68
CA ASP A 174 -14.01 -1.90 7.97
C ASP A 174 -13.53 -0.76 8.86
N ASP A 175 -13.79 -0.88 10.15
CA ASP A 175 -13.27 0.01 11.19
C ASP A 175 -11.97 -0.60 11.73
N ILE A 176 -10.86 0.07 11.44
CA ILE A 176 -9.52 -0.41 11.77
C ILE A 176 -8.76 0.57 12.65
N ASP A 177 -7.86 0.03 13.50
CA ASP A 177 -6.82 0.82 14.16
C ASP A 177 -5.49 0.56 13.45
N PHE A 178 -4.88 1.63 12.96
CA PHE A 178 -3.63 1.60 12.20
C PHE A 178 -2.44 2.13 13.01
N GLY A 179 -2.55 2.13 14.34
CA GLY A 179 -1.50 2.51 15.28
C GLY A 179 -1.32 4.02 15.50
N ARG A 180 -1.91 4.86 14.65
CA ARG A 180 -1.94 6.33 14.80
C ARG A 180 -3.35 6.85 15.05
N GLY A 181 -4.30 5.97 15.05
CA GLY A 181 -5.70 6.29 15.25
C GLY A 181 -6.59 5.21 14.68
N ARG A 182 -7.88 5.43 14.86
CA ARG A 182 -8.93 4.53 14.43
C ARG A 182 -9.84 5.20 13.43
N GLY A 183 -10.27 4.46 12.42
CA GLY A 183 -11.20 4.97 11.43
C GLY A 183 -11.69 3.90 10.48
N THR A 184 -12.65 4.28 9.65
CA THR A 184 -13.25 3.43 8.62
C THR A 184 -12.45 3.51 7.34
N VAL A 185 -12.17 2.37 6.73
CA VAL A 185 -11.50 2.26 5.43
C VAL A 185 -12.45 2.74 4.33
N GLU A 186 -12.08 3.82 3.64
CA GLU A 186 -12.89 4.35 2.53
C GLU A 186 -12.44 3.82 1.17
N LYS A 187 -11.13 3.65 1.02
CA LYS A 187 -10.55 3.22 -0.25
C LYS A 187 -9.25 2.46 -0.03
N ILE A 188 -9.09 1.37 -0.74
CA ILE A 188 -7.85 0.61 -0.82
C ILE A 188 -7.31 0.74 -2.25
N SER A 189 -6.05 1.15 -2.38
CA SER A 189 -5.31 1.19 -3.63
C SER A 189 -4.04 0.36 -3.49
N LEU A 190 -3.40 -0.01 -4.59
CA LEU A 190 -2.17 -0.82 -4.58
C LEU A 190 -1.05 -0.24 -3.70
N ARG A 191 -0.94 1.09 -3.60
CA ARG A 191 0.14 1.76 -2.86
C ARG A 191 -0.30 2.36 -1.53
N SER A 192 -1.58 2.71 -1.35
CA SER A 192 -2.06 3.43 -0.17
C SER A 192 -3.49 3.08 0.16
N THR A 193 -3.82 3.14 1.44
CA THR A 193 -5.18 3.01 1.98
C THR A 193 -5.64 4.36 2.53
N SER A 194 -6.89 4.74 2.23
CA SER A 194 -7.55 5.95 2.74
C SER A 194 -8.47 5.55 3.89
N ILE A 195 -8.26 6.16 5.05
CA ILE A 195 -8.97 5.84 6.30
C ILE A 195 -9.58 7.13 6.82
N ARG A 196 -10.89 7.14 7.08
CA ARG A 196 -11.59 8.28 7.68
C ARG A 196 -11.78 8.07 9.17
N THR A 197 -11.25 8.96 9.98
CA THR A 197 -11.47 8.94 11.43
C THR A 197 -12.89 9.42 11.77
N ARG A 198 -13.33 9.16 13.02
CA ARG A 198 -14.63 9.62 13.52
C ARG A 198 -14.78 11.15 13.53
N GLN A 199 -13.67 11.89 13.54
CA GLN A 199 -13.66 13.36 13.44
C GLN A 199 -13.78 13.83 11.97
N GLY A 200 -13.90 12.91 10.99
CA GLY A 200 -14.03 13.24 9.57
C GLY A 200 -12.68 13.46 8.84
N VAL A 201 -11.56 13.32 9.54
CA VAL A 201 -10.23 13.48 8.94
C VAL A 201 -9.88 12.26 8.11
N VAL A 202 -9.47 12.46 6.85
CA VAL A 202 -9.00 11.38 5.96
C VAL A 202 -7.49 11.26 6.04
N TRP A 203 -7.04 10.06 6.42
CA TRP A 203 -5.64 9.67 6.39
C TRP A 203 -5.35 8.84 5.14
N ASN A 204 -4.40 9.30 4.32
CA ASN A 204 -3.87 8.52 3.21
C ASN A 204 -2.56 7.88 3.65
N VAL A 205 -2.60 6.62 4.00
CA VAL A 205 -1.47 5.87 4.56
C VAL A 205 -0.86 4.98 3.49
N PRO A 206 0.46 5.11 3.18
CA PRO A 206 1.16 4.16 2.32
C PRO A 206 1.08 2.75 2.92
N ASN A 207 0.73 1.74 2.11
CA ASN A 207 0.50 0.38 2.60
C ASN A 207 1.72 -0.21 3.31
N GLY A 208 2.93 0.06 2.82
CA GLY A 208 4.18 -0.39 3.44
C GLY A 208 4.53 0.30 4.77
N LYS A 209 3.69 1.22 5.27
CA LYS A 209 3.80 1.84 6.60
C LYS A 209 2.74 1.35 7.58
N LEU A 210 1.89 0.43 7.17
CA LEU A 210 0.92 -0.27 8.02
C LEU A 210 1.59 -1.54 8.56
N ASP A 211 2.40 -1.38 9.62
CA ASP A 211 3.17 -2.48 10.21
C ASP A 211 2.24 -3.46 10.96
N PHE A 212 1.15 -2.97 11.49
CA PHE A 212 0.09 -3.76 12.12
C PHE A 212 -1.26 -3.05 11.96
N VAL A 213 -2.32 -3.84 11.89
CA VAL A 213 -3.69 -3.36 11.78
C VAL A 213 -4.56 -4.20 12.71
N ALA A 214 -5.30 -3.55 13.62
CA ALA A 214 -6.37 -4.21 14.38
C ALA A 214 -7.70 -3.95 13.67
N ASN A 215 -8.34 -5.01 13.19
CA ASN A 215 -9.64 -4.96 12.53
C ASN A 215 -10.76 -5.21 13.56
N TYR A 216 -11.66 -4.22 13.70
CA TYR A 216 -12.80 -4.28 14.63
C TYR A 216 -14.12 -4.68 13.97
N SER A 217 -14.07 -4.97 12.68
CA SER A 217 -15.25 -5.29 11.86
C SER A 217 -15.26 -6.73 11.35
N GLN A 218 -14.22 -7.53 11.68
CA GLN A 218 -14.09 -8.87 11.14
C GLN A 218 -14.84 -9.90 11.99
N LEU A 219 -15.74 -10.65 11.37
CA LEU A 219 -16.53 -11.78 11.90
C LEU A 219 -17.46 -11.41 13.07
N TRP A 220 -16.93 -11.00 14.20
CA TRP A 220 -17.68 -10.61 15.40
C TRP A 220 -16.91 -9.57 16.21
N ALA A 221 -17.62 -8.83 17.02
CA ALA A 221 -17.04 -7.87 17.94
C ALA A 221 -17.51 -8.14 19.37
N ARG A 222 -16.96 -7.41 20.33
CA ARG A 222 -17.32 -7.54 21.74
C ARG A 222 -17.51 -6.18 22.37
N ALA A 223 -18.69 -5.96 22.94
CA ALA A 223 -18.92 -4.89 23.89
C ALA A 223 -18.39 -5.35 25.26
N GLN A 224 -17.61 -4.50 25.91
CA GLN A 224 -17.08 -4.75 27.25
C GLN A 224 -17.22 -3.50 28.09
N ILE A 225 -17.86 -3.65 29.24
CA ILE A 225 -18.01 -2.58 30.23
C ILE A 225 -17.59 -3.07 31.61
N ASP A 226 -17.01 -2.17 32.37
CA ASP A 226 -16.70 -2.38 33.78
C ASP A 226 -17.62 -1.45 34.60
N VAL A 227 -18.43 -2.03 35.44
CA VAL A 227 -19.42 -1.35 36.28
C VAL A 227 -18.85 -1.28 37.66
N GLU A 228 -18.71 -0.07 38.23
CA GLU A 228 -18.24 0.13 39.61
C GLU A 228 -19.39 0.10 40.56
N VAL A 229 -19.30 -0.74 41.60
CA VAL A 229 -20.27 -0.86 42.70
C VAL A 229 -19.56 -0.59 44.04
N PRO A 230 -20.25 -0.11 45.09
CA PRO A 230 -19.62 0.22 46.36
C PRO A 230 -19.17 -1.04 47.12
N TYR A 231 -18.25 -0.88 48.07
CA TYR A 231 -17.70 -1.98 48.87
C TYR A 231 -18.69 -2.57 49.88
N ASP A 232 -19.68 -1.78 50.30
CA ASP A 232 -20.69 -2.15 51.29
C ASP A 232 -21.93 -2.83 50.69
N CYS A 233 -22.01 -2.97 49.34
CA CYS A 233 -23.09 -3.69 48.69
C CYS A 233 -22.83 -5.22 48.66
N ASP A 234 -23.91 -6.02 48.57
CA ASP A 234 -23.78 -7.44 48.25
C ASP A 234 -23.41 -7.62 46.79
N LEU A 235 -22.15 -7.99 46.55
CA LEU A 235 -21.62 -8.19 45.19
C LEU A 235 -22.36 -9.30 44.42
N ARG A 236 -22.94 -10.29 45.11
CA ARG A 236 -23.71 -11.36 44.47
C ARG A 236 -25.05 -10.85 43.98
N GLU A 237 -25.71 -10.04 44.80
CA GLU A 237 -26.94 -9.35 44.43
C GLU A 237 -26.69 -8.36 43.29
N ALA A 238 -25.62 -7.54 43.33
CA ALA A 238 -25.25 -6.63 42.27
C ALA A 238 -25.01 -7.37 40.94
N MET A 239 -24.25 -8.49 40.96
CA MET A 239 -24.02 -9.32 39.77
C MET A 239 -25.32 -9.92 39.23
N GLU A 240 -26.27 -10.29 40.10
CA GLU A 240 -27.59 -10.82 39.70
C GLU A 240 -28.42 -9.73 39.01
N VAL A 241 -28.45 -8.54 39.54
CA VAL A 241 -29.16 -7.37 38.96
C VAL A 241 -28.56 -7.05 37.58
N ILE A 242 -27.24 -6.99 37.48
CA ILE A 242 -26.54 -6.72 36.21
C ILE A 242 -26.84 -7.79 35.22
N ARG A 243 -26.88 -9.09 35.61
CA ARG A 243 -27.18 -10.21 34.71
C ARG A 243 -28.60 -10.12 34.18
N ARG A 244 -29.58 -9.77 35.01
CA ARG A 244 -30.97 -9.57 34.60
C ARG A 244 -31.06 -8.46 33.56
N ALA A 245 -30.44 -7.31 33.81
CA ALA A 245 -30.41 -6.20 32.87
C ALA A 245 -29.82 -6.61 31.50
N GLY A 246 -28.80 -7.47 31.52
CA GLY A 246 -28.25 -8.05 30.27
C GLY A 246 -29.23 -9.03 29.60
N GLN A 247 -29.94 -9.86 30.37
CA GLN A 247 -30.95 -10.77 29.86
C GLN A 247 -32.15 -10.02 29.26
N ASP A 248 -32.62 -8.99 29.93
CA ASP A 248 -33.70 -8.13 29.42
C ASP A 248 -33.32 -7.46 28.11
N MET A 249 -32.05 -7.09 27.94
CA MET A 249 -31.54 -6.56 26.68
C MET A 249 -31.50 -7.62 25.56
N TRP A 250 -31.16 -8.87 25.89
CA TRP A 250 -31.19 -9.99 24.95
C TRP A 250 -32.61 -10.34 24.48
N GLU A 251 -33.58 -10.23 25.37
CA GLU A 251 -34.99 -10.51 25.08
C GLU A 251 -35.71 -9.36 24.36
N ASP A 252 -35.07 -8.19 24.31
CA ASP A 252 -35.59 -7.02 23.61
C ASP A 252 -35.47 -7.21 22.07
N PRO A 253 -36.57 -7.09 21.31
CA PRO A 253 -36.59 -7.27 19.86
C PRO A 253 -35.64 -6.33 19.11
N GLU A 254 -35.30 -5.15 19.63
CA GLU A 254 -34.39 -4.20 19.01
C GLU A 254 -32.93 -4.64 19.14
N TRP A 255 -32.58 -5.39 20.19
CA TRP A 255 -31.19 -5.70 20.57
C TRP A 255 -30.85 -7.16 20.46
N GLY A 256 -31.79 -8.08 20.65
CA GLY A 256 -31.58 -9.53 20.75
C GLY A 256 -30.76 -10.13 19.62
N GLU A 257 -31.29 -11.14 18.93
CA GLU A 257 -30.53 -11.88 17.89
C GLU A 257 -30.04 -11.01 16.71
N ASP A 258 -30.60 -9.81 16.52
CA ASP A 258 -30.19 -8.91 15.44
C ASP A 258 -28.87 -8.17 15.71
N GLU A 259 -28.58 -7.80 16.95
CA GLU A 259 -27.39 -7.01 17.30
C GLU A 259 -26.40 -7.79 18.18
N LEU A 260 -26.91 -8.64 19.08
CA LEU A 260 -26.14 -9.53 19.94
C LEU A 260 -26.03 -10.91 19.28
N SER A 261 -24.93 -11.60 19.51
CA SER A 261 -24.76 -13.00 19.06
C SER A 261 -25.05 -14.01 20.19
N GLU A 262 -25.05 -13.55 21.44
CA GLU A 262 -25.30 -14.31 22.65
C GLU A 262 -25.71 -13.36 23.78
N PRO A 263 -26.43 -13.85 24.80
CA PRO A 263 -26.79 -13.02 25.95
C PRO A 263 -25.56 -12.39 26.61
N PRO A 264 -25.63 -11.12 27.11
CA PRO A 264 -24.56 -10.51 27.87
C PRO A 264 -24.18 -11.32 29.10
N GLU A 265 -22.89 -11.54 29.30
CA GLU A 265 -22.33 -12.36 30.37
C GLU A 265 -21.64 -11.53 31.43
N VAL A 266 -22.00 -11.72 32.71
CA VAL A 266 -21.28 -11.14 33.84
C VAL A 266 -20.07 -12.01 34.17
N LYS A 267 -18.86 -11.48 33.93
CA LYS A 267 -17.59 -12.18 34.18
C LYS A 267 -17.16 -12.19 35.64
N GLY A 268 -17.80 -11.38 36.48
CA GLY A 268 -17.49 -11.25 37.88
C GLY A 268 -16.61 -10.04 38.21
N VAL A 269 -16.05 -10.05 39.42
CA VAL A 269 -15.18 -9.00 39.92
C VAL A 269 -13.89 -8.97 39.13
N GLN A 270 -13.61 -7.82 38.51
CA GLN A 270 -12.43 -7.61 37.69
C GLN A 270 -11.30 -6.93 38.44
N ASN A 271 -11.64 -5.97 39.28
CA ASN A 271 -10.68 -5.17 40.03
C ASN A 271 -11.32 -4.60 41.31
N LEU A 272 -10.48 -4.36 42.31
CA LEU A 272 -10.81 -3.64 43.53
C LEU A 272 -10.14 -2.27 43.45
N ALA A 273 -10.95 -1.21 43.24
CA ALA A 273 -10.47 0.15 43.06
C ALA A 273 -10.50 0.95 44.35
N GLU A 274 -10.09 2.23 44.33
CA GLU A 274 -10.04 3.08 45.51
C GLU A 274 -11.42 3.36 46.10
N SER A 275 -12.47 3.43 45.27
CA SER A 275 -13.81 3.82 45.70
C SER A 275 -14.86 2.70 45.57
N GLY A 276 -14.56 1.61 44.88
CA GLY A 276 -15.51 0.55 44.65
C GLY A 276 -14.90 -0.68 44.00
N VAL A 277 -15.76 -1.60 43.62
CA VAL A 277 -15.43 -2.90 43.02
C VAL A 277 -15.90 -2.91 41.56
N PHE A 278 -15.03 -3.21 40.62
CA PHE A 278 -15.39 -3.30 39.22
C PHE A 278 -15.92 -4.70 38.88
N ILE A 279 -17.14 -4.76 38.37
CA ILE A 279 -17.78 -5.95 37.82
C ILE A 279 -17.75 -5.85 36.30
N ARG A 280 -17.16 -6.85 35.64
CA ARG A 280 -17.06 -6.89 34.19
C ARG A 280 -18.22 -7.58 33.54
N VAL A 281 -18.79 -6.91 32.53
CA VAL A 281 -19.82 -7.45 31.66
C VAL A 281 -19.30 -7.49 30.22
N ARG A 282 -19.59 -8.58 29.52
CA ARG A 282 -19.21 -8.75 28.10
C ARG A 282 -20.43 -9.20 27.31
N ALA A 283 -20.58 -8.65 26.12
CA ALA A 283 -21.56 -9.07 25.15
C ALA A 283 -20.88 -9.27 23.80
N LYS A 284 -21.13 -10.40 23.16
CA LYS A 284 -20.69 -10.66 21.79
C LYS A 284 -21.69 -10.05 20.84
N THR A 285 -21.20 -9.25 19.89
CA THR A 285 -22.02 -8.47 18.99
C THR A 285 -21.64 -8.72 17.53
N ARG A 286 -22.51 -8.33 16.61
CA ARG A 286 -22.12 -8.11 15.23
C ARG A 286 -21.04 -7.01 15.14
N PRO A 287 -20.21 -7.04 14.09
CA PRO A 287 -19.24 -6.00 13.85
C PRO A 287 -19.89 -4.59 13.78
N SER A 288 -19.17 -3.59 14.26
CA SER A 288 -19.56 -2.17 14.27
C SER A 288 -20.67 -1.76 15.24
N VAL A 289 -21.35 -2.73 15.90
CA VAL A 289 -22.43 -2.49 16.86
C VAL A 289 -21.93 -2.39 18.30
N GLN A 290 -20.76 -2.91 18.63
CA GLN A 290 -20.21 -3.05 19.98
C GLN A 290 -20.28 -1.75 20.81
N TRP A 291 -20.04 -0.60 20.21
CA TRP A 291 -20.09 0.69 20.94
C TRP A 291 -21.50 1.17 21.25
N ARG A 292 -22.46 0.86 20.35
CA ARG A 292 -23.88 1.11 20.60
C ARG A 292 -24.35 0.23 21.74
N THR A 293 -23.99 -1.05 21.70
CA THR A 293 -24.26 -2.03 22.74
C THR A 293 -23.66 -1.63 24.08
N GLU A 294 -22.41 -1.16 24.13
CA GLU A 294 -21.80 -0.66 25.38
C GLU A 294 -22.57 0.49 26.00
N ARG A 295 -23.03 1.43 25.19
CA ARG A 295 -23.81 2.57 25.70
C ARG A 295 -25.14 2.14 26.27
N GLU A 296 -25.84 1.28 25.57
CA GLU A 296 -27.14 0.75 25.99
C GLU A 296 -27.01 -0.11 27.25
N LEU A 297 -26.05 -1.01 27.30
CA LEU A 297 -25.77 -1.80 28.48
C LEU A 297 -25.46 -0.92 29.70
N ARG A 298 -24.68 0.16 29.56
CA ARG A 298 -24.43 1.07 30.65
C ARG A 298 -25.70 1.73 31.16
N LEU A 299 -26.60 2.13 30.25
CA LEU A 299 -27.87 2.75 30.61
C LEU A 299 -28.76 1.76 31.36
N ARG A 300 -29.03 0.59 30.78
CA ARG A 300 -29.91 -0.42 31.42
C ARG A 300 -29.35 -0.92 32.75
N ILE A 301 -28.04 -1.14 32.84
CA ILE A 301 -27.42 -1.56 34.10
C ILE A 301 -27.55 -0.44 35.16
N LYS A 302 -27.35 0.84 34.77
CA LYS A 302 -27.54 1.97 35.72
C LYS A 302 -28.96 2.02 36.23
N GLU A 303 -29.95 1.91 35.35
CA GLU A 303 -31.37 1.90 35.75
C GLU A 303 -31.73 0.72 36.65
N ALA A 304 -31.19 -0.48 36.33
CA ALA A 304 -31.43 -1.68 37.13
C ALA A 304 -30.80 -1.58 38.54
N LEU A 305 -29.57 -1.06 38.65
CA LEU A 305 -28.91 -0.84 39.93
C LEU A 305 -29.64 0.19 40.78
N ASP A 306 -30.10 1.30 40.18
CA ASP A 306 -30.91 2.32 40.88
C ASP A 306 -32.22 1.73 41.41
N ALA A 307 -32.91 0.93 40.60
CA ALA A 307 -34.14 0.26 41.01
C ALA A 307 -33.92 -0.76 42.15
N ALA A 308 -32.74 -1.35 42.23
CA ALA A 308 -32.33 -2.26 43.29
C ALA A 308 -31.78 -1.52 44.56
N GLY A 309 -31.67 -0.16 44.51
CA GLY A 309 -31.14 0.63 45.62
C GLY A 309 -29.61 0.52 45.78
N ILE A 310 -28.90 0.07 44.76
CA ILE A 310 -27.43 -0.03 44.73
C ILE A 310 -26.89 1.27 44.10
N GLU A 311 -26.45 2.19 44.96
CA GLU A 311 -25.88 3.47 44.49
C GLU A 311 -24.48 3.27 43.91
N MET A 312 -24.16 3.97 42.81
CA MET A 312 -22.78 4.00 42.30
C MET A 312 -21.87 4.76 43.23
N PRO A 313 -20.64 4.27 43.52
CA PRO A 313 -19.75 4.92 44.47
C PRO A 313 -19.28 6.27 43.98
N PHE A 314 -19.30 7.26 44.91
CA PHE A 314 -18.61 8.53 44.68
C PHE A 314 -17.14 8.39 45.08
N PRO A 315 -16.24 9.18 44.49
CA PRO A 315 -14.83 9.18 44.89
C PRO A 315 -14.68 9.52 46.33
N HIS A 316 -14.19 8.60 47.19
CA HIS A 316 -13.93 8.83 48.57
C HIS A 316 -12.49 9.33 48.77
N ARG A 317 -12.32 10.42 49.60
CA ARG A 317 -11.01 10.91 50.02
C ARG A 317 -10.99 11.07 51.51
N THR A 318 -10.03 10.46 52.17
CA THR A 318 -9.79 10.71 53.61
C THR A 318 -9.01 12.00 53.74
N VAL A 319 -9.60 13.00 54.40
CA VAL A 319 -8.94 14.28 54.72
C VAL A 319 -8.53 14.26 56.21
N ILE A 320 -7.21 14.24 56.46
CA ILE A 320 -6.68 14.34 57.81
C ILE A 320 -6.39 15.83 58.10
N ILE A 321 -7.22 16.45 58.96
CA ILE A 321 -7.01 17.83 59.39
C ILE A 321 -6.16 17.80 60.65
N ARG A 322 -4.89 18.21 60.58
CA ARG A 322 -4.04 18.48 61.74
C ARG A 322 -4.25 19.93 62.19
N ARG A 323 -4.78 20.14 63.39
CA ARG A 323 -4.74 21.45 64.04
C ARG A 323 -3.42 21.56 64.78
N ASP A 324 -2.55 22.46 64.35
CA ASP A 324 -1.39 22.88 65.13
C ASP A 324 -1.92 23.86 66.20
N ASP A 325 -2.19 23.35 67.39
CA ASP A 325 -2.42 24.21 68.56
C ASP A 325 -1.09 24.91 68.92
N HIS A 326 -0.86 26.06 68.30
CA HIS A 326 0.14 26.98 68.77
C HIS A 326 -0.31 27.43 70.14
N GLN A 327 0.09 26.69 71.23
CA GLN A 327 0.10 27.24 72.60
C GLN A 327 1.12 28.37 72.58
N GLY A 328 0.59 29.60 72.50
CA GLY A 328 1.32 30.81 72.79
C GLY A 328 1.86 30.75 74.19
N GLY A 329 3.15 30.47 74.33
CA GLY A 329 3.90 30.67 75.54
C GLY A 329 4.09 32.18 75.78
N SER A 330 3.47 32.69 76.81
CA SER A 330 3.78 33.97 77.38
C SER A 330 5.16 34.01 78.04
#